data_1eeb0a8af57c80a22c518824a94aa609
#
_entry.id   1eeb0a8af57c80a22c518824a94aa609
#
_cell.length_a   1.000
_cell.length_b   1.000
_cell.length_c   1.000
_cell.angle_alpha   90.00
_cell.angle_beta   90.00
_cell.angle_gamma   90.00
#
_symmetry.space_group_name_H-M   'P 1'
#
loop_
_entity.id
_entity.type
_entity.pdbx_description
1 polymer ?
#
loop_
_entity_poly.entity_id
_entity_poly.type
_entity_poly.pdbx_seq_one_letter_code
_entity_poly.pdbx_strand_id
1 'polypeptide(L)'
;EAFERIEQFIQDTGLSKDDLNMDYDKVMEMYKSGKLAMYFGSSSGVKIFQDQGIDTTFLPFFQQNGEKWLMTTPYFQVALNRNLTKDETRQQKAMKVLNVMLSEDAQNRIVYDGQDILSYSQDVDTHLTEYLKDVRPVIEENHMYIRIASNDFFSVSQDVVSKMISGKYDAKEAYRSFNTKLLKEKSASEKIVLDSKKAYSDRFHTNGGNEAYSV
;
A
#
# COMPACT_ATOMS: atom_id res chain seq x y z
N GLU A 1 11.69 19.44 8.17
CA GLU A 1 12.54 18.25 8.33
C GLU A 1 12.34 17.21 7.21
N ALA A 2 11.11 16.68 6.94
CA ALA A 2 10.94 15.65 5.90
C ALA A 2 11.35 16.15 4.50
N PHE A 3 10.88 17.32 4.07
CA PHE A 3 11.24 17.89 2.77
C PHE A 3 12.71 18.29 2.66
N GLU A 4 13.34 18.73 3.74
CA GLU A 4 14.78 19.00 3.78
C GLU A 4 15.60 17.71 3.57
N ARG A 5 15.15 16.58 4.15
CA ARG A 5 15.77 15.27 3.91
C ARG A 5 15.58 14.80 2.47
N ILE A 6 14.42 15.04 1.87
CA ILE A 6 14.17 14.72 0.46
C ILE A 6 15.08 15.57 -0.44
N GLU A 7 15.19 16.86 -0.16
CA GLU A 7 16.08 17.77 -0.89
C GLU A 7 17.54 17.30 -0.81
N GLN A 8 18.01 16.98 0.40
CA GLN A 8 19.36 16.44 0.59
C GLN A 8 19.55 15.12 -0.18
N PHE A 9 18.58 14.21 -0.12
CA PHE A 9 18.64 12.96 -0.88
C PHE A 9 18.73 13.19 -2.40
N ILE A 10 17.95 14.14 -2.94
CA ILE A 10 18.01 14.51 -4.36
C ILE A 10 19.40 15.03 -4.71
N GLN A 11 19.98 15.88 -3.86
CA GLN A 11 21.34 16.42 -4.07
C GLN A 11 22.41 15.32 -4.01
N ASP A 12 22.35 14.47 -3.00
CA ASP A 12 23.34 13.41 -2.78
C ASP A 12 23.32 12.34 -3.89
N THR A 13 22.14 12.05 -4.44
CA THR A 13 21.96 11.03 -5.48
C THR A 13 22.07 11.57 -6.92
N GLY A 14 22.00 12.88 -7.09
CA GLY A 14 21.98 13.51 -8.40
C GLY A 14 20.70 13.24 -9.20
N LEU A 15 19.59 12.88 -8.52
CA LEU A 15 18.29 12.70 -9.18
C LEU A 15 17.89 13.95 -9.96
N SER A 16 17.43 13.74 -11.17
CA SER A 16 17.11 14.80 -12.13
C SER A 16 15.76 14.62 -12.79
N LYS A 17 15.37 15.59 -13.58
CA LYS A 17 14.13 15.53 -14.35
C LYS A 17 14.06 14.34 -15.30
N ASP A 18 15.19 13.87 -15.81
CA ASP A 18 15.25 12.76 -16.77
C ASP A 18 14.88 11.43 -16.09
N ASP A 19 15.16 11.31 -14.79
CA ASP A 19 14.82 10.13 -14.00
C ASP A 19 13.31 9.99 -13.73
N LEU A 20 12.56 11.10 -13.79
CA LEU A 20 11.09 11.09 -13.67
C LEU A 20 10.38 10.39 -14.83
N ASN A 21 11.06 10.14 -15.93
CA ASN A 21 10.52 9.47 -17.11
C ASN A 21 10.69 7.94 -17.08
N MET A 22 11.32 7.41 -16.04
CA MET A 22 11.41 5.97 -15.85
C MET A 22 10.09 5.41 -15.31
N ASP A 23 9.49 4.53 -16.10
CA ASP A 23 8.33 3.76 -15.67
C ASP A 23 8.76 2.49 -14.90
N TYR A 24 7.79 1.81 -14.31
CA TYR A 24 8.01 0.60 -13.55
C TYR A 24 8.66 -0.51 -14.39
N ASP A 25 8.24 -0.69 -15.63
CA ASP A 25 8.72 -1.76 -16.49
C ASP A 25 10.20 -1.56 -16.82
N LYS A 26 10.61 -0.34 -17.04
CA LYS A 26 12.03 0.00 -17.27
C LYS A 26 12.88 -0.22 -16.02
N VAL A 27 12.38 0.14 -14.84
CA VAL A 27 13.07 -0.16 -13.57
C VAL A 27 13.23 -1.67 -13.39
N MET A 28 12.19 -2.46 -13.70
CA MET A 28 12.24 -3.91 -13.64
C MET A 28 13.25 -4.50 -14.64
N GLU A 29 13.29 -3.99 -15.85
CA GLU A 29 14.29 -4.40 -16.86
C GLU A 29 15.73 -4.11 -16.41
N MET A 30 15.96 -2.94 -15.83
CA MET A 30 17.26 -2.58 -15.27
C MET A 30 17.67 -3.48 -14.11
N TYR A 31 16.73 -3.82 -13.21
CA TYR A 31 17.00 -4.77 -12.13
C TYR A 31 17.31 -6.16 -12.68
N LYS A 32 16.49 -6.69 -13.58
CA LYS A 32 16.71 -8.00 -14.22
C LYS A 32 18.03 -8.09 -14.96
N SER A 33 18.49 -6.99 -15.55
CA SER A 33 19.78 -6.93 -16.27
C SER A 33 20.98 -6.64 -15.37
N GLY A 34 20.81 -6.57 -14.06
CA GLY A 34 21.87 -6.30 -13.09
C GLY A 34 22.38 -4.85 -13.09
N LYS A 35 21.64 -3.93 -13.74
CA LYS A 35 21.98 -2.50 -13.74
C LYS A 35 21.50 -1.76 -12.49
N LEU A 36 20.58 -2.34 -11.74
CA LEU A 36 20.14 -1.86 -10.44
C LEU A 36 20.42 -2.92 -9.37
N ALA A 37 21.06 -2.52 -8.29
CA ALA A 37 21.32 -3.38 -7.15
C ALA A 37 20.08 -3.54 -6.25
N MET A 38 19.21 -2.53 -6.19
CA MET A 38 18.03 -2.48 -5.30
C MET A 38 16.90 -1.71 -5.97
N TYR A 39 15.67 -2.06 -5.61
CA TYR A 39 14.47 -1.28 -5.92
C TYR A 39 13.44 -1.40 -4.80
N PHE A 40 12.48 -0.48 -4.75
CA PHE A 40 11.35 -0.58 -3.84
C PHE A 40 10.28 -1.48 -4.45
N GLY A 41 9.97 -2.57 -3.76
CA GLY A 41 9.00 -3.55 -4.22
C GLY A 41 8.19 -4.17 -3.09
N SER A 42 7.32 -5.09 -3.45
CA SER A 42 6.57 -5.92 -2.50
C SER A 42 7.21 -7.29 -2.33
N SER A 43 6.91 -7.97 -1.22
CA SER A 43 7.34 -9.35 -0.97
C SER A 43 6.99 -10.32 -2.12
N SER A 44 5.84 -10.12 -2.76
CA SER A 44 5.42 -10.94 -3.90
C SER A 44 6.37 -10.87 -5.13
N GLY A 45 7.21 -9.84 -5.21
CA GLY A 45 8.21 -9.72 -6.30
C GLY A 45 9.39 -10.67 -6.15
N VAL A 46 9.73 -11.07 -4.93
CA VAL A 46 10.93 -11.88 -4.66
C VAL A 46 10.87 -13.21 -5.38
N LYS A 47 9.78 -13.96 -5.19
CA LYS A 47 9.59 -15.25 -5.85
C LYS A 47 9.64 -15.13 -7.38
N ILE A 48 9.01 -14.10 -7.93
CA ILE A 48 8.98 -13.87 -9.39
C ILE A 48 10.40 -13.75 -9.97
N PHE A 49 11.30 -13.09 -9.28
CA PHE A 49 12.69 -12.93 -9.73
C PHE A 49 13.51 -14.19 -9.52
N GLN A 50 13.37 -14.85 -8.39
CA GLN A 50 14.07 -16.10 -8.10
C GLN A 50 13.66 -17.21 -9.05
N ASP A 51 12.39 -17.33 -9.41
CA ASP A 51 11.90 -18.26 -10.44
C ASP A 51 12.51 -17.97 -11.83
N GLN A 52 12.98 -16.74 -12.07
CA GLN A 52 13.72 -16.35 -13.27
C GLN A 52 15.25 -16.51 -13.12
N GLY A 53 15.72 -17.08 -12.02
CA GLY A 53 17.15 -17.27 -11.75
C GLY A 53 17.89 -16.01 -11.30
N ILE A 54 17.16 -14.98 -10.86
CA ILE A 54 17.73 -13.75 -10.33
C ILE A 54 17.80 -13.88 -8.81
N ASP A 55 19.00 -13.91 -8.26
CA ASP A 55 19.22 -13.95 -6.82
C ASP A 55 18.73 -12.63 -6.19
N THR A 56 17.62 -12.71 -5.50
CA THR A 56 16.90 -11.58 -4.92
C THR A 56 16.51 -11.89 -3.49
N THR A 57 16.77 -10.97 -2.59
CA THR A 57 16.29 -11.02 -1.21
C THR A 57 15.44 -9.81 -0.87
N PHE A 58 14.56 -9.97 0.12
CA PHE A 58 13.68 -8.90 0.60
C PHE A 58 14.26 -8.31 1.88
N LEU A 59 14.52 -7.00 1.87
CA LEU A 59 15.10 -6.30 3.00
C LEU A 59 14.08 -5.40 3.69
N PRO A 60 14.10 -5.33 5.03
CA PRO A 60 13.30 -4.37 5.77
C PRO A 60 13.84 -2.93 5.60
N PHE A 61 13.05 -1.95 5.97
CA PHE A 61 13.53 -0.58 6.14
C PHE A 61 14.39 -0.47 7.42
N PHE A 62 15.49 0.23 7.31
CA PHE A 62 16.36 0.52 8.45
C PHE A 62 16.09 1.93 8.97
N GLN A 63 15.90 2.08 10.28
CA GLN A 63 15.85 3.36 10.93
C GLN A 63 17.26 3.82 11.35
N GLN A 64 17.40 5.09 11.69
CA GLN A 64 18.71 5.65 12.13
C GLN A 64 19.29 4.96 13.36
N ASN A 65 18.43 4.42 14.23
CA ASN A 65 18.81 3.66 15.43
C ASN A 65 19.15 2.18 15.13
N GLY A 66 19.10 1.76 13.87
CA GLY A 66 19.35 0.39 13.44
C GLY A 66 18.14 -0.54 13.55
N GLU A 67 17.00 -0.06 14.03
CA GLU A 67 15.76 -0.84 14.03
C GLU A 67 15.30 -1.16 12.60
N LYS A 68 14.75 -2.35 12.45
CA LYS A 68 14.21 -2.84 11.19
C LYS A 68 12.70 -2.81 11.22
N TRP A 69 12.10 -2.27 10.17
CA TRP A 69 10.65 -2.14 10.05
C TRP A 69 10.16 -2.57 8.68
N LEU A 70 8.96 -3.12 8.63
CA LEU A 70 8.25 -3.40 7.38
C LEU A 70 7.06 -2.47 7.23
N MET A 71 6.84 -2.01 6.02
CA MET A 71 5.59 -1.36 5.66
C MET A 71 4.63 -2.41 5.10
N THR A 72 3.46 -2.52 5.69
CA THR A 72 2.39 -3.40 5.20
C THR A 72 1.20 -2.60 4.73
N THR A 73 0.47 -3.14 3.78
CA THR A 73 -0.79 -2.58 3.31
C THR A 73 -1.77 -3.73 3.02
N PRO A 74 -3.07 -3.56 3.24
CA PRO A 74 -4.05 -4.52 2.75
C PRO A 74 -3.92 -4.64 1.22
N TYR A 75 -3.51 -5.82 0.74
CA TYR A 75 -3.23 -6.02 -0.67
C TYR A 75 -4.49 -6.32 -1.47
N PHE A 76 -5.36 -7.18 -0.94
CA PHE A 76 -6.64 -7.48 -1.54
C PHE A 76 -7.77 -6.98 -0.65
N GLN A 77 -8.69 -6.27 -1.27
CA GLN A 77 -9.93 -5.85 -0.64
C GLN A 77 -11.09 -6.43 -1.43
N VAL A 78 -12.02 -7.06 -0.74
CA VAL A 78 -13.23 -7.60 -1.35
C VAL A 78 -14.39 -6.71 -0.97
N ALA A 79 -15.04 -6.13 -1.97
CA ALA A 79 -16.24 -5.35 -1.79
C ALA A 79 -17.44 -6.06 -2.43
N LEU A 80 -18.51 -6.17 -1.69
CA LEU A 80 -19.78 -6.67 -2.23
C LEU A 80 -20.58 -5.52 -2.85
N ASN A 81 -21.11 -5.77 -4.04
CA ASN A 81 -21.94 -4.76 -4.72
C ASN A 81 -23.22 -4.51 -3.92
N ARG A 82 -23.50 -3.25 -3.64
CA ARG A 82 -24.70 -2.83 -2.90
C ARG A 82 -26.02 -3.32 -3.50
N ASN A 83 -26.08 -3.52 -4.83
CA ASN A 83 -27.30 -4.02 -5.47
C ASN A 83 -27.62 -5.48 -5.10
N LEU A 84 -26.69 -6.22 -4.49
CA LEU A 84 -26.96 -7.56 -3.97
C LEU A 84 -28.03 -7.56 -2.88
N THR A 85 -28.21 -6.48 -2.15
CA THR A 85 -29.26 -6.37 -1.11
C THR A 85 -30.68 -6.44 -1.69
N LYS A 86 -30.84 -6.31 -2.99
CA LYS A 86 -32.14 -6.36 -3.70
C LYS A 86 -32.52 -7.77 -4.19
N ASP A 87 -31.58 -8.71 -4.10
CA ASP A 87 -31.74 -10.08 -4.59
C ASP A 87 -31.09 -11.03 -3.58
N GLU A 88 -31.89 -11.59 -2.70
CA GLU A 88 -31.45 -12.48 -1.62
C GLU A 88 -30.70 -13.70 -2.15
N THR A 89 -31.13 -14.27 -3.28
CA THR A 89 -30.47 -15.42 -3.88
C THR A 89 -29.04 -15.08 -4.34
N ARG A 90 -28.88 -13.92 -4.97
CA ARG A 90 -27.54 -13.43 -5.37
C ARG A 90 -26.67 -13.07 -4.17
N GLN A 91 -27.27 -12.47 -3.15
CA GLN A 91 -26.57 -12.16 -1.93
C GLN A 91 -26.02 -13.43 -1.26
N GLN A 92 -26.84 -14.46 -1.11
CA GLN A 92 -26.41 -15.74 -0.54
C GLN A 92 -25.30 -16.41 -1.35
N LYS A 93 -25.38 -16.36 -2.69
CA LYS A 93 -24.32 -16.87 -3.57
C LYS A 93 -23.01 -16.08 -3.39
N ALA A 94 -23.09 -14.76 -3.34
CA ALA A 94 -21.93 -13.90 -3.12
C ALA A 94 -21.27 -14.18 -1.76
N MET A 95 -22.07 -14.35 -0.70
CA MET A 95 -21.57 -14.70 0.63
C MET A 95 -20.91 -16.08 0.64
N LYS A 96 -21.43 -17.06 -0.09
CA LYS A 96 -20.76 -18.37 -0.23
C LYS A 96 -19.39 -18.23 -0.89
N VAL A 97 -19.27 -17.45 -1.95
CA VAL A 97 -17.98 -17.19 -2.60
C VAL A 97 -17.02 -16.50 -1.63
N LEU A 98 -17.49 -15.46 -0.93
CA LEU A 98 -16.67 -14.75 0.07
C LEU A 98 -16.18 -15.71 1.15
N ASN A 99 -17.06 -16.57 1.70
CA ASN A 99 -16.68 -17.52 2.73
C ASN A 99 -15.64 -18.56 2.24
N VAL A 100 -15.71 -18.96 0.96
CA VAL A 100 -14.67 -19.80 0.36
C VAL A 100 -13.35 -19.05 0.25
N MET A 101 -13.36 -17.81 -0.20
CA MET A 101 -12.14 -16.99 -0.30
C MET A 101 -11.50 -16.74 1.07
N LEU A 102 -12.31 -16.64 2.12
CA LEU A 102 -11.89 -16.40 3.49
C LEU A 102 -11.62 -17.71 4.28
N SER A 103 -11.81 -18.87 3.67
CA SER A 103 -11.56 -20.15 4.33
C SER A 103 -10.06 -20.38 4.56
N GLU A 104 -9.73 -21.16 5.56
CA GLU A 104 -8.36 -21.55 5.88
C GLU A 104 -7.64 -22.16 4.67
N ASP A 105 -8.30 -23.08 3.94
CA ASP A 105 -7.74 -23.70 2.73
C ASP A 105 -7.38 -22.67 1.65
N ALA A 106 -8.29 -21.72 1.37
CA ALA A 106 -8.02 -20.68 0.39
C ALA A 106 -6.91 -19.72 0.86
N GLN A 107 -6.89 -19.38 2.15
CA GLN A 107 -5.84 -18.53 2.70
C GLN A 107 -4.47 -19.22 2.71
N ASN A 108 -4.42 -20.53 3.03
CA ASN A 108 -3.20 -21.30 2.92
C ASN A 108 -2.67 -21.31 1.49
N ARG A 109 -3.53 -21.50 0.50
CA ARG A 109 -3.13 -21.46 -0.92
C ARG A 109 -2.62 -20.07 -1.32
N ILE A 110 -3.26 -18.99 -0.86
CA ILE A 110 -2.79 -17.61 -1.11
C ILE A 110 -1.39 -17.41 -0.52
N VAL A 111 -1.12 -17.92 0.67
CA VAL A 111 0.19 -17.80 1.31
C VAL A 111 1.24 -18.67 0.63
N TYR A 112 0.94 -19.96 0.36
CA TYR A 112 1.91 -20.90 -0.20
C TYR A 112 2.13 -20.74 -1.70
N ASP A 113 1.05 -20.59 -2.46
CA ASP A 113 1.13 -20.47 -3.92
C ASP A 113 1.23 -19.02 -4.35
N GLY A 114 0.81 -18.12 -3.48
CA GLY A 114 0.55 -16.72 -3.77
C GLY A 114 1.70 -15.78 -3.51
N GLN A 115 2.94 -16.29 -3.40
CA GLN A 115 4.03 -15.33 -3.45
C GLN A 115 4.29 -14.58 -2.13
N ASP A 116 4.25 -15.29 -1.01
CA ASP A 116 4.63 -14.74 0.29
C ASP A 116 3.79 -13.55 0.78
N ILE A 117 2.50 -13.63 0.52
CA ILE A 117 1.52 -12.69 1.06
C ILE A 117 1.08 -13.21 2.43
N LEU A 118 1.18 -12.38 3.45
CA LEU A 118 0.68 -12.73 4.78
C LEU A 118 -0.83 -12.91 4.75
N SER A 119 -1.31 -14.00 5.36
CA SER A 119 -2.75 -14.21 5.55
C SER A 119 -3.34 -13.12 6.42
N TYR A 120 -4.60 -12.75 6.14
CA TYR A 120 -5.36 -11.93 7.05
C TYR A 120 -5.96 -12.74 8.21
N SER A 121 -6.06 -14.07 8.08
CA SER A 121 -6.56 -14.95 9.12
C SER A 121 -5.47 -15.30 10.12
N GLN A 122 -5.77 -15.16 11.41
CA GLN A 122 -4.84 -15.52 12.49
C GLN A 122 -4.68 -17.05 12.65
N ASP A 123 -5.63 -17.83 12.15
CA ASP A 123 -5.64 -19.28 12.26
C ASP A 123 -4.81 -19.96 11.15
N VAL A 124 -4.37 -19.19 10.16
CA VAL A 124 -3.50 -19.70 9.10
C VAL A 124 -2.05 -19.64 9.56
N ASP A 125 -1.42 -20.81 9.60
CA ASP A 125 0.02 -20.90 9.86
C ASP A 125 0.80 -20.24 8.71
N THR A 126 1.24 -19.02 8.96
CA THR A 126 2.06 -18.27 8.04
C THR A 126 3.49 -18.80 8.08
N HIS A 127 3.72 -19.97 7.52
CA HIS A 127 5.07 -20.39 7.19
C HIS A 127 5.62 -19.43 6.14
N LEU A 128 6.38 -18.46 6.63
CA LEU A 128 7.15 -17.59 5.75
C LEU A 128 8.07 -18.49 4.94
N THR A 129 7.98 -18.39 3.64
CA THR A 129 8.84 -19.14 2.74
C THR A 129 10.30 -18.75 2.92
N GLU A 130 11.19 -19.52 2.34
CA GLU A 130 12.63 -19.21 2.34
C GLU A 130 12.94 -17.82 1.75
N TYR A 131 12.08 -17.30 0.87
CA TYR A 131 12.23 -16.00 0.24
C TYR A 131 12.11 -14.81 1.20
N LEU A 132 11.40 -15.00 2.32
CA LEU A 132 11.19 -13.96 3.33
C LEU A 132 11.93 -14.23 4.65
N LYS A 133 12.87 -15.18 4.67
CA LYS A 133 13.62 -15.54 5.89
C LYS A 133 14.29 -14.35 6.57
N ASP A 134 14.81 -13.41 5.78
CA ASP A 134 15.56 -12.27 6.29
C ASP A 134 14.67 -11.21 6.98
N VAL A 135 13.37 -11.25 6.72
CA VAL A 135 12.40 -10.35 7.38
C VAL A 135 11.54 -11.07 8.43
N ARG A 136 11.69 -12.39 8.58
CA ARG A 136 10.97 -13.15 9.60
C ARG A 136 11.05 -12.56 11.00
N PRO A 137 12.24 -12.20 11.53
CA PRO A 137 12.34 -11.61 12.88
C PRO A 137 11.54 -10.31 13.00
N VAL A 138 11.52 -9.49 11.95
CA VAL A 138 10.78 -8.21 11.93
C VAL A 138 9.27 -8.44 12.03
N ILE A 139 8.77 -9.52 11.39
CA ILE A 139 7.36 -9.92 11.43
C ILE A 139 7.01 -10.50 12.81
N GLU A 140 7.84 -11.39 13.34
CA GLU A 140 7.64 -12.03 14.64
C GLU A 140 7.68 -11.01 15.80
N GLU A 141 8.53 -9.99 15.69
CA GLU A 141 8.62 -8.87 16.64
C GLU A 141 7.49 -7.83 16.44
N ASN A 142 6.62 -8.03 15.43
CA ASN A 142 5.54 -7.12 15.06
C ASN A 142 6.04 -5.68 14.73
N HIS A 143 7.25 -5.56 14.21
CA HIS A 143 7.81 -4.30 13.74
C HIS A 143 7.26 -3.95 12.35
N MET A 144 5.95 -3.88 12.27
CA MET A 144 5.23 -3.57 11.05
C MET A 144 4.33 -2.36 11.27
N TYR A 145 4.26 -1.48 10.27
CA TYR A 145 3.29 -0.41 10.26
C TYR A 145 2.40 -0.50 9.02
N ILE A 146 1.12 -0.25 9.23
CA ILE A 146 0.14 -0.22 8.14
C ILE A 146 0.19 1.16 7.50
N ARG A 147 0.48 1.20 6.21
CA ARG A 147 0.39 2.44 5.46
C ARG A 147 -1.06 2.80 5.23
N ILE A 148 -1.56 3.75 5.99
CA ILE A 148 -2.88 4.33 5.81
C ILE A 148 -2.67 5.70 5.17
N ALA A 149 -2.78 5.77 3.87
CA ALA A 149 -2.71 7.03 3.15
C ALA A 149 -3.78 7.06 2.06
N SER A 150 -4.47 8.19 1.95
CA SER A 150 -5.46 8.40 0.89
C SER A 150 -4.77 8.53 -0.48
N ASN A 151 -5.52 8.28 -1.55
CA ASN A 151 -5.03 8.53 -2.91
C ASN A 151 -4.62 9.99 -3.09
N ASP A 152 -5.31 10.92 -2.42
CA ASP A 152 -5.01 12.34 -2.45
C ASP A 152 -3.63 12.64 -1.85
N PHE A 153 -3.28 11.98 -0.72
CA PHE A 153 -1.95 12.10 -0.13
C PHE A 153 -0.86 11.65 -1.10
N PHE A 154 -1.06 10.53 -1.79
CA PHE A 154 -0.09 10.03 -2.78
C PHE A 154 0.05 10.98 -3.96
N SER A 155 -1.06 11.41 -4.53
CA SER A 155 -1.11 12.30 -5.68
C SER A 155 -0.43 13.64 -5.37
N VAL A 156 -0.71 14.23 -4.20
CA VAL A 156 -0.07 15.47 -3.76
C VAL A 156 1.42 15.27 -3.48
N SER A 157 1.79 14.17 -2.83
CA SER A 157 3.20 13.83 -2.55
C SER A 157 4.00 13.69 -3.84
N GLN A 158 3.47 12.92 -4.80
CA GLN A 158 4.11 12.69 -6.08
C GLN A 158 4.32 13.99 -6.87
N ASP A 159 3.30 14.84 -6.94
CA ASP A 159 3.40 16.14 -7.62
C ASP A 159 4.45 17.04 -6.99
N VAL A 160 4.47 17.12 -5.66
CA VAL A 160 5.41 17.98 -4.94
C VAL A 160 6.84 17.49 -5.06
N VAL A 161 7.08 16.18 -4.86
CA VAL A 161 8.42 15.59 -4.96
C VAL A 161 8.95 15.67 -6.39
N SER A 162 8.11 15.43 -7.40
CA SER A 162 8.50 15.61 -8.81
C SER A 162 8.95 17.04 -9.12
N LYS A 163 8.34 18.05 -8.47
CA LYS A 163 8.76 19.44 -8.61
C LYS A 163 10.09 19.73 -7.89
N MET A 164 10.36 19.08 -6.78
CA MET A 164 11.68 19.13 -6.12
C MET A 164 12.76 18.52 -7.02
N ILE A 165 12.53 17.33 -7.54
CA ILE A 165 13.47 16.66 -8.44
C ILE A 165 13.74 17.48 -9.71
N SER A 166 12.72 18.15 -10.25
CA SER A 166 12.88 19.03 -11.41
C SER A 166 13.47 20.41 -11.10
N GLY A 167 13.86 20.66 -9.84
CA GLY A 167 14.43 21.93 -9.40
C GLY A 167 13.44 23.10 -9.35
N LYS A 168 12.12 22.82 -9.41
CA LYS A 168 11.08 23.87 -9.36
C LYS A 168 10.74 24.30 -7.94
N TYR A 169 10.92 23.40 -6.95
CA TYR A 169 10.66 23.64 -5.55
C TYR A 169 11.88 23.31 -4.71
N ASP A 170 12.19 24.21 -3.78
CA ASP A 170 13.01 23.91 -2.62
C ASP A 170 12.19 23.21 -1.53
N ALA A 171 12.83 22.78 -0.44
CA ALA A 171 12.18 22.13 0.69
C ALA A 171 11.05 22.99 1.31
N LYS A 172 11.21 24.30 1.35
CA LYS A 172 10.25 25.24 1.95
C LYS A 172 9.03 25.44 1.05
N GLU A 173 9.24 25.57 -0.23
CA GLU A 173 8.18 25.67 -1.24
C GLU A 173 7.40 24.36 -1.33
N ALA A 174 8.09 23.23 -1.30
CA ALA A 174 7.52 21.91 -1.26
C ALA A 174 6.60 21.73 -0.04
N TYR A 175 7.05 22.09 1.14
CA TYR A 175 6.25 22.04 2.37
C TYR A 175 4.99 22.89 2.28
N ARG A 176 5.10 24.12 1.80
CA ARG A 176 3.96 25.03 1.63
C ARG A 176 2.94 24.48 0.62
N SER A 177 3.43 24.04 -0.53
CA SER A 177 2.58 23.50 -1.59
C SER A 177 1.87 22.23 -1.14
N PHE A 178 2.58 21.33 -0.47
CA PHE A 178 2.03 20.10 0.07
C PHE A 178 0.90 20.36 1.06
N ASN A 179 1.14 21.20 2.06
CA ASN A 179 0.11 21.51 3.07
C ASN A 179 -1.12 22.18 2.46
N THR A 180 -0.93 23.14 1.55
CA THR A 180 -2.04 23.83 0.90
C THR A 180 -2.91 22.89 0.09
N LYS A 181 -2.29 21.97 -0.68
CA LYS A 181 -3.01 21.00 -1.51
C LYS A 181 -3.69 19.94 -0.65
N LEU A 182 -2.99 19.41 0.34
CA LEU A 182 -3.54 18.38 1.20
C LEU A 182 -4.73 18.87 2.02
N LEU A 183 -4.70 20.11 2.53
CA LEU A 183 -5.84 20.72 3.21
C LEU A 183 -7.05 20.91 2.30
N LYS A 184 -6.82 21.27 1.04
CA LYS A 184 -7.89 21.38 0.04
C LYS A 184 -8.53 20.02 -0.26
N GLU A 185 -7.73 18.99 -0.48
CA GLU A 185 -8.21 17.63 -0.75
C GLU A 185 -8.90 17.03 0.48
N LYS A 186 -8.37 17.28 1.68
CA LYS A 186 -9.02 16.86 2.92
C LYS A 186 -10.43 17.41 3.03
N SER A 187 -10.63 18.69 2.77
CA SER A 187 -11.95 19.34 2.82
C SER A 187 -12.91 18.74 1.79
N ALA A 188 -12.43 18.41 0.59
CA ALA A 188 -13.23 17.77 -0.44
C ALA A 188 -13.63 16.35 -0.02
N SER A 189 -12.69 15.57 0.52
CA SER A 189 -12.94 14.20 0.99
C SER A 189 -13.90 14.17 2.18
N GLU A 190 -13.77 15.09 3.14
CA GLU A 190 -14.69 15.22 4.27
C GLU A 190 -16.11 15.51 3.80
N LYS A 191 -16.27 16.38 2.81
CA LYS A 191 -17.58 16.66 2.22
C LYS A 191 -18.21 15.42 1.59
N ILE A 192 -17.43 14.64 0.81
CA ILE A 192 -17.91 13.38 0.21
C ILE A 192 -18.37 12.40 1.28
N VAL A 193 -17.62 12.26 2.37
CA VAL A 193 -17.99 11.38 3.50
C VAL A 193 -19.27 11.84 4.15
N LEU A 194 -19.43 13.14 4.41
CA LEU A 194 -20.64 13.71 4.99
C LEU A 194 -21.85 13.52 4.08
N ASP A 195 -21.70 13.79 2.79
CA ASP A 195 -22.78 13.60 1.80
C ASP A 195 -23.18 12.11 1.69
N SER A 196 -22.20 11.21 1.74
CA SER A 196 -22.44 9.77 1.72
C SER A 196 -23.15 9.28 2.99
N LYS A 197 -22.75 9.77 4.17
CA LYS A 197 -23.41 9.47 5.44
C LYS A 197 -24.87 9.96 5.43
N LYS A 198 -25.09 11.18 4.95
CA LYS A 198 -26.45 11.75 4.83
C LYS A 198 -27.31 10.91 3.88
N ALA A 199 -26.81 10.59 2.69
CA ALA A 199 -27.52 9.77 1.71
C ALA A 199 -27.85 8.37 2.25
N TYR A 200 -26.96 7.78 3.08
CA TYR A 200 -27.21 6.52 3.76
C TYR A 200 -28.31 6.66 4.81
N SER A 201 -28.21 7.67 5.69
CA SER A 201 -29.23 7.95 6.73
C SER A 201 -30.61 8.20 6.11
N ASP A 202 -30.70 9.05 5.09
CA ASP A 202 -31.94 9.37 4.39
C ASP A 202 -32.59 8.13 3.76
N ARG A 203 -31.75 7.19 3.26
CA ARG A 203 -32.25 5.97 2.60
C ARG A 203 -32.71 4.89 3.57
N PHE A 204 -32.04 4.74 4.70
CA PHE A 204 -32.28 3.65 5.64
C PHE A 204 -32.99 4.09 6.92
N HIS A 205 -33.41 5.36 7.01
CA HIS A 205 -34.09 5.93 8.18
C HIS A 205 -33.32 5.70 9.50
N THR A 206 -32.00 5.68 9.43
CA THR A 206 -31.17 5.48 10.61
C THR A 206 -30.93 6.80 11.32
N ASN A 207 -31.31 6.87 12.59
CA ASN A 207 -31.07 8.03 13.45
C ASN A 207 -29.55 8.17 13.72
N GLY A 208 -28.86 8.94 12.88
CA GLY A 208 -27.50 9.40 13.17
C GLY A 208 -26.32 8.53 12.77
N GLY A 209 -26.51 7.38 12.14
CA GLY A 209 -25.44 6.70 11.38
C GLY A 209 -24.27 6.09 12.17
N ASN A 210 -24.28 6.07 13.50
CA ASN A 210 -23.20 5.49 14.28
C ASN A 210 -23.30 3.97 14.47
N GLU A 211 -24.49 3.40 14.33
CA GLU A 211 -24.69 1.95 14.52
C GLU A 211 -24.35 1.09 13.29
N ALA A 212 -24.25 1.68 12.11
CA ALA A 212 -23.99 0.94 10.88
C ALA A 212 -22.50 0.66 10.58
N TYR A 213 -21.60 1.18 11.40
CA TYR A 213 -20.15 1.03 11.23
C TYR A 213 -19.47 0.30 12.39
N SER A 214 -20.22 -0.18 13.35
CA SER A 214 -19.71 -1.07 14.39
C SER A 214 -19.87 -2.53 13.93
N VAL A 215 -18.89 -3.01 13.19
CA VAL A 215 -18.65 -4.43 12.96
C VAL A 215 -17.30 -4.75 13.51
#